data_179e63b46c7aa2a68504134973e7994b
#
_entry.id   179e63b46c7aa2a68504134973e7994b
#
_cell.length_a   1.000
_cell.length_b   1.000
_cell.length_c   1.000
_cell.angle_alpha   90.00
_cell.angle_beta   90.00
_cell.angle_gamma   90.00
#
_symmetry.space_group_name_H-M   'P 1'
#
loop_
_entity.id
_entity.type
_entity.pdbx_description
1 polymer ?
#
loop_
_entity_poly.entity_id
_entity_poly.type
_entity_poly.pdbx_seq_one_letter_code
_entity_poly.pdbx_strand_id
1 'polypeptide(L)'
;MLASGLLLGYHPFAEDAGIYRCSINLALHPALYPASRLFILPYMRLTLFPYFFAFLTRVLQLPLAWVLLCVHFALLWLLLYAAHRIAVLCFSLPLAQGTAVCLTAFCLATPVAGTALTIADPYLTPRAFATPLSLLLLCAVLERRPRMAALAILITLCFHPLMAIYAAAFALVLWTIHTRRLHGTLRVCLAAVLTATIIALTQQRVAESPVYVHAVLTRTYFYLADWQWYELIGLAAPLLIFFSIYKVNRVRSTPCARNRAALAGTALACGMTAIVISLIFVQPASHSHLLARLQPLRIFHTIYILLFILLGGMLATWLTASLPQRIRKPAIALALCAAAGAMFFVERQTFPGSAHLEVPWRAPQNPWQQAFLWARNNTPQDALFALDANYITTDGEDAQNFRAVAERSSLSDYSKDGGSSSIFPQLAATWQNGEQRGTDLSRIPDAERIARLAPAGVTWIVLQENSQLGSARTRFDCPYRNSTVLVCRLPAQ
;
A
#
# COMPACT_ATOMS: atom_id res chain seq x y z
N MET A 1 -14.12 12.28 8.48
CA MET A 1 -13.76 12.16 7.05
C MET A 1 -12.98 13.38 6.54
N LEU A 2 -13.53 14.60 6.48
CA LEU A 2 -12.77 15.75 5.97
C LEU A 2 -11.46 15.98 6.74
N ALA A 3 -11.50 15.97 8.08
CA ALA A 3 -10.29 16.10 8.89
C ALA A 3 -9.28 14.98 8.59
N SER A 4 -9.73 13.72 8.42
CA SER A 4 -8.85 12.61 8.07
C SER A 4 -8.20 12.78 6.69
N GLY A 5 -8.95 13.25 5.70
CA GLY A 5 -8.41 13.56 4.37
C GLY A 5 -7.41 14.72 4.39
N LEU A 6 -7.67 15.74 5.25
CA LEU A 6 -6.73 16.84 5.45
C LEU A 6 -5.46 16.41 6.19
N LEU A 7 -5.51 15.39 7.04
CA LEU A 7 -4.34 14.86 7.75
C LEU A 7 -3.53 13.91 6.86
N LEU A 8 -4.23 13.04 6.13
CA LEU A 8 -3.62 12.04 5.25
C LEU A 8 -3.03 12.65 3.97
N GLY A 9 -3.57 13.76 3.49
CA GLY A 9 -3.21 14.29 2.19
C GLY A 9 -3.90 13.56 1.02
N TYR A 10 -3.56 13.97 -0.21
CA TYR A 10 -4.00 13.30 -1.43
C TYR A 10 -2.96 13.44 -2.54
N HIS A 11 -2.36 12.31 -2.94
CA HIS A 11 -1.23 12.21 -3.87
C HIS A 11 -1.53 11.18 -4.99
N PRO A 12 -2.36 11.50 -6.01
CA PRO A 12 -2.94 10.52 -6.93
C PRO A 12 -1.95 9.83 -7.87
N PHE A 13 -0.70 10.26 -7.92
CA PHE A 13 0.35 9.70 -8.76
C PHE A 13 1.50 9.08 -7.97
N ALA A 14 1.47 9.19 -6.64
CA ALA A 14 2.55 8.75 -5.79
C ALA A 14 2.55 7.22 -5.62
N GLU A 15 3.72 6.68 -5.38
CA GLU A 15 3.96 5.31 -4.97
C GLU A 15 3.24 4.27 -5.86
N ASP A 16 2.51 3.33 -5.24
CA ASP A 16 1.80 2.25 -5.95
C ASP A 16 0.60 2.75 -6.78
N ALA A 17 0.10 3.99 -6.52
CA ALA A 17 -0.93 4.58 -7.36
C ALA A 17 -0.52 4.62 -8.84
N GLY A 18 0.75 4.88 -9.11
CA GLY A 18 1.28 4.94 -10.48
C GLY A 18 1.06 3.66 -11.26
N ILE A 19 1.24 2.49 -10.65
CA ILE A 19 1.04 1.17 -11.28
C ILE A 19 -0.43 1.02 -11.72
N TYR A 20 -1.34 1.29 -10.80
CA TYR A 20 -2.78 1.13 -11.04
C TYR A 20 -3.34 2.21 -11.96
N ARG A 21 -2.80 3.44 -11.88
CA ARG A 21 -3.16 4.53 -12.80
C ARG A 21 -2.81 4.18 -14.25
N CYS A 22 -1.62 3.62 -14.50
CA CYS A 22 -1.25 3.11 -15.83
C CYS A 22 -2.23 2.05 -16.33
N SER A 23 -2.67 1.16 -15.46
CA SER A 23 -3.65 0.13 -15.80
C SER A 23 -5.02 0.72 -16.16
N ILE A 24 -5.49 1.75 -15.46
CA ILE A 24 -6.73 2.47 -15.80
C ILE A 24 -6.59 3.20 -17.13
N ASN A 25 -5.47 3.92 -17.32
CA ASN A 25 -5.21 4.64 -18.56
C ASN A 25 -5.18 3.70 -19.76
N LEU A 26 -4.56 2.51 -19.62
CA LEU A 26 -4.52 1.49 -20.67
C LEU A 26 -5.94 0.91 -20.96
N ALA A 27 -6.79 0.75 -19.93
CA ALA A 27 -8.17 0.31 -20.09
C ALA A 27 -9.04 1.37 -20.80
N LEU A 28 -8.76 2.66 -20.60
CA LEU A 28 -9.44 3.78 -21.27
C LEU A 28 -8.92 3.97 -22.71
N HIS A 29 -7.62 3.89 -22.92
CA HIS A 29 -6.89 4.18 -24.15
C HIS A 29 -5.93 3.05 -24.49
N PRO A 30 -6.37 2.00 -25.20
CA PRO A 30 -5.57 0.81 -25.47
C PRO A 30 -4.30 1.04 -26.31
N ALA A 31 -4.14 2.19 -26.94
CA ALA A 31 -2.93 2.56 -27.69
C ALA A 31 -1.74 2.99 -26.80
N LEU A 32 -2.00 3.33 -25.54
CA LEU A 32 -0.96 3.79 -24.61
C LEU A 32 0.07 2.70 -24.27
N TYR A 33 1.26 3.14 -23.93
CA TYR A 33 2.36 2.33 -23.38
C TYR A 33 2.83 1.17 -24.26
N PRO A 34 3.06 1.34 -25.59
CA PRO A 34 3.37 0.21 -26.47
C PRO A 34 4.58 -0.60 -26.00
N ALA A 35 5.65 0.04 -25.48
CA ALA A 35 6.85 -0.62 -24.99
C ALA A 35 6.80 -1.03 -23.50
N SER A 36 5.84 -0.52 -22.71
CA SER A 36 5.78 -0.79 -21.26
C SER A 36 4.62 -1.70 -20.84
N ARG A 37 3.81 -2.21 -21.78
CA ARG A 37 2.63 -3.05 -21.49
C ARG A 37 2.95 -4.27 -20.64
N LEU A 38 4.14 -4.81 -20.79
CA LEU A 38 4.56 -6.01 -20.07
C LEU A 38 4.47 -5.82 -18.54
N PHE A 39 4.76 -4.63 -18.02
CA PHE A 39 4.68 -4.30 -16.60
C PHE A 39 3.25 -3.93 -16.13
N ILE A 40 2.34 -3.60 -17.04
CA ILE A 40 0.98 -3.14 -16.72
C ILE A 40 -0.03 -4.28 -16.78
N LEU A 41 0.02 -5.12 -17.82
CA LEU A 41 -0.97 -6.17 -18.07
C LEU A 41 -1.14 -7.20 -16.93
N PRO A 42 -0.07 -7.64 -16.21
CA PRO A 42 -0.24 -8.59 -15.14
C PRO A 42 -1.17 -8.10 -14.03
N TYR A 43 -1.09 -6.83 -13.67
CA TYR A 43 -1.99 -6.22 -12.67
C TYR A 43 -3.44 -6.16 -13.17
N MET A 44 -3.66 -5.84 -14.44
CA MET A 44 -5.01 -5.82 -15.03
C MET A 44 -5.71 -7.18 -14.99
N ARG A 45 -4.94 -8.28 -14.98
CA ARG A 45 -5.48 -9.65 -14.91
C ARG A 45 -5.84 -10.07 -13.49
N LEU A 46 -5.25 -9.44 -12.47
CA LEU A 46 -5.44 -9.82 -11.07
C LEU A 46 -6.59 -9.08 -10.37
N THR A 47 -7.09 -7.98 -10.94
CA THR A 47 -8.05 -7.11 -10.24
C THR A 47 -9.03 -6.47 -11.21
N LEU A 48 -10.27 -6.27 -10.76
CA LEU A 48 -11.27 -5.48 -11.49
C LEU A 48 -11.06 -3.97 -11.36
N PHE A 49 -10.11 -3.52 -10.55
CA PHE A 49 -9.88 -2.11 -10.25
C PHE A 49 -9.74 -1.23 -11.51
N PRO A 50 -8.90 -1.52 -12.51
CA PRO A 50 -8.78 -0.69 -13.71
C PRO A 50 -10.08 -0.60 -14.51
N TYR A 51 -10.77 -1.70 -14.64
CA TYR A 51 -12.02 -1.78 -15.39
C TYR A 51 -13.17 -1.05 -14.71
N PHE A 52 -13.23 -1.10 -13.38
CA PHE A 52 -14.17 -0.36 -12.57
C PHE A 52 -14.02 1.16 -12.77
N PHE A 53 -12.80 1.68 -12.70
CA PHE A 53 -12.54 3.09 -12.93
C PHE A 53 -12.75 3.52 -14.39
N ALA A 54 -12.34 2.69 -15.34
CA ALA A 54 -12.62 2.95 -16.76
C ALA A 54 -14.13 2.99 -17.04
N PHE A 55 -14.90 2.08 -16.44
CA PHE A 55 -16.36 2.07 -16.52
C PHE A 55 -16.97 3.32 -15.91
N LEU A 56 -16.61 3.68 -14.68
CA LEU A 56 -17.12 4.89 -14.01
C LEU A 56 -16.82 6.16 -14.81
N THR A 57 -15.59 6.29 -15.32
CA THR A 57 -15.19 7.46 -16.13
C THR A 57 -16.03 7.59 -17.37
N ARG A 58 -16.31 6.47 -18.05
CA ARG A 58 -17.16 6.46 -19.28
C ARG A 58 -18.64 6.73 -18.97
N VAL A 59 -19.18 6.14 -17.90
CA VAL A 59 -20.59 6.31 -17.54
C VAL A 59 -20.89 7.70 -17.00
N LEU A 60 -20.01 8.21 -16.12
CA LEU A 60 -20.20 9.53 -15.52
C LEU A 60 -19.79 10.67 -16.44
N GLN A 61 -19.07 10.39 -17.53
CA GLN A 61 -18.50 11.39 -18.45
C GLN A 61 -17.65 12.46 -17.74
N LEU A 62 -17.01 12.06 -16.61
CA LEU A 62 -16.13 12.91 -15.82
C LEU A 62 -14.66 12.58 -16.12
N PRO A 63 -13.76 13.60 -16.06
CA PRO A 63 -12.33 13.33 -16.12
C PRO A 63 -11.89 12.35 -15.03
N LEU A 64 -11.01 11.41 -15.36
CA LEU A 64 -10.56 10.34 -14.45
C LEU A 64 -10.04 10.88 -13.11
N ALA A 65 -9.39 12.06 -13.11
CA ALA A 65 -8.87 12.68 -11.88
C ALA A 65 -9.99 12.99 -10.86
N TRP A 66 -11.16 13.44 -11.32
CA TRP A 66 -12.31 13.68 -10.46
C TRP A 66 -12.95 12.39 -9.95
N VAL A 67 -13.05 11.38 -10.83
CA VAL A 67 -13.57 10.06 -10.43
C VAL A 67 -12.70 9.45 -9.34
N LEU A 68 -11.36 9.52 -9.49
CA LEU A 68 -10.43 9.03 -8.48
C LEU A 68 -10.57 9.78 -7.16
N LEU A 69 -10.64 11.11 -7.19
CA LEU A 69 -10.81 11.93 -5.99
C LEU A 69 -12.10 11.57 -5.24
N CYS A 70 -13.23 11.52 -5.94
CA CYS A 70 -14.54 11.21 -5.35
C CYS A 70 -14.55 9.81 -4.74
N VAL A 71 -14.02 8.81 -5.45
CA VAL A 71 -13.97 7.43 -4.96
C VAL A 71 -12.99 7.31 -3.78
N HIS A 72 -11.85 8.02 -3.78
CA HIS A 72 -10.94 8.04 -2.65
C HIS A 72 -11.64 8.49 -1.37
N PHE A 73 -12.34 9.61 -1.39
CA PHE A 73 -13.09 10.09 -0.23
C PHE A 73 -14.26 9.18 0.15
N ALA A 74 -14.94 8.57 -0.82
CA ALA A 74 -16.01 7.60 -0.55
C ALA A 74 -15.47 6.35 0.17
N LEU A 75 -14.31 5.83 -0.23
CA LEU A 75 -13.67 4.68 0.42
C LEU A 75 -13.10 5.03 1.79
N LEU A 76 -12.56 6.22 1.96
CA LEU A 76 -12.15 6.73 3.27
C LEU A 76 -13.37 6.82 4.23
N TRP A 77 -14.49 7.34 3.74
CA TRP A 77 -15.74 7.34 4.50
C TRP A 77 -16.18 5.92 4.85
N LEU A 78 -16.14 4.98 3.90
CA LEU A 78 -16.52 3.59 4.13
C LEU A 78 -15.60 2.92 5.17
N LEU A 79 -14.30 3.22 5.17
CA LEU A 79 -13.34 2.76 6.16
C LEU A 79 -13.72 3.24 7.57
N LEU A 80 -13.99 4.53 7.73
CA LEU A 80 -14.39 5.09 9.02
C LEU A 80 -15.77 4.59 9.47
N TYR A 81 -16.69 4.38 8.54
CA TYR A 81 -17.98 3.73 8.83
C TYR A 81 -17.78 2.30 9.33
N ALA A 82 -16.93 1.52 8.68
CA ALA A 82 -16.62 0.15 9.11
C ALA A 82 -15.95 0.12 10.49
N ALA A 83 -15.03 1.06 10.76
CA ALA A 83 -14.42 1.25 12.09
C ALA A 83 -15.48 1.61 13.15
N HIS A 84 -16.41 2.51 12.81
CA HIS A 84 -17.54 2.83 13.69
C HIS A 84 -18.42 1.62 14.01
N ARG A 85 -18.73 0.78 13.00
CA ARG A 85 -19.51 -0.46 13.23
C ARG A 85 -18.80 -1.40 14.20
N ILE A 86 -17.48 -1.59 14.08
CA ILE A 86 -16.70 -2.36 15.07
C ILE A 86 -16.74 -1.69 16.45
N ALA A 87 -16.58 -0.36 16.51
CA ALA A 87 -16.62 0.37 17.77
C ALA A 87 -17.97 0.20 18.50
N VAL A 88 -19.10 0.25 17.78
CA VAL A 88 -20.45 0.00 18.33
C VAL A 88 -20.57 -1.42 18.88
N LEU A 89 -20.02 -2.42 18.20
CA LEU A 89 -20.03 -3.81 18.65
C LEU A 89 -19.13 -4.03 19.88
N CYS A 90 -18.12 -3.17 20.10
CA CYS A 90 -17.14 -3.30 21.17
C CYS A 90 -17.37 -2.41 22.39
N PHE A 91 -18.10 -1.30 22.24
CA PHE A 91 -18.26 -0.30 23.29
C PHE A 91 -19.71 0.16 23.40
N SER A 92 -20.23 0.26 24.63
CA SER A 92 -21.58 0.75 24.91
C SER A 92 -21.65 2.28 25.03
N LEU A 93 -20.54 2.93 25.41
CA LEU A 93 -20.47 4.39 25.60
C LEU A 93 -20.29 5.11 24.23
N PRO A 94 -21.18 6.03 23.83
CA PRO A 94 -21.01 6.80 22.59
C PRO A 94 -19.68 7.55 22.51
N LEU A 95 -19.18 8.07 23.64
CA LEU A 95 -17.89 8.72 23.72
C LEU A 95 -16.75 7.77 23.35
N ALA A 96 -16.80 6.52 23.83
CA ALA A 96 -15.80 5.50 23.50
C ALA A 96 -15.86 5.10 22.02
N GLN A 97 -17.07 4.99 21.45
CA GLN A 97 -17.26 4.72 20.03
C GLN A 97 -16.68 5.85 19.18
N GLY A 98 -17.01 7.11 19.50
CA GLY A 98 -16.48 8.28 18.79
C GLY A 98 -14.95 8.39 18.88
N THR A 99 -14.39 8.20 20.08
CA THR A 99 -12.92 8.24 20.29
C THR A 99 -12.20 7.13 19.51
N ALA A 100 -12.78 5.93 19.43
CA ALA A 100 -12.26 4.82 18.64
C ALA A 100 -12.15 5.20 17.15
N VAL A 101 -13.21 5.79 16.59
CA VAL A 101 -13.23 6.25 15.19
C VAL A 101 -12.24 7.41 14.97
N CYS A 102 -12.22 8.39 15.87
CA CYS A 102 -11.33 9.54 15.75
C CYS A 102 -9.85 9.12 15.83
N LEU A 103 -9.47 8.25 16.75
CA LEU A 103 -8.10 7.77 16.84
C LEU A 103 -7.70 7.00 15.57
N THR A 104 -8.58 6.13 15.06
CA THR A 104 -8.33 5.44 13.78
C THR A 104 -8.19 6.45 12.64
N ALA A 105 -9.08 7.43 12.57
CA ALA A 105 -9.10 8.46 11.54
C ALA A 105 -7.83 9.36 11.53
N PHE A 106 -7.22 9.55 12.68
CA PHE A 106 -6.02 10.38 12.83
C PHE A 106 -4.72 9.59 12.72
N CYS A 107 -4.77 8.26 12.79
CA CYS A 107 -3.62 7.38 12.65
C CYS A 107 -3.54 6.66 11.30
N LEU A 108 -4.20 7.17 10.26
CA LEU A 108 -4.27 6.49 8.95
C LEU A 108 -2.92 6.38 8.25
N ALA A 109 -2.03 7.35 8.41
CA ALA A 109 -0.68 7.32 7.84
C ALA A 109 0.31 6.44 8.62
N THR A 110 -0.13 5.76 9.70
CA THR A 110 0.77 4.92 10.51
C THR A 110 1.31 3.75 9.68
N PRO A 111 2.65 3.59 9.61
CA PRO A 111 3.27 2.43 9.01
C PRO A 111 2.91 1.15 9.77
N VAL A 112 2.69 0.06 9.03
CA VAL A 112 2.36 -1.26 9.58
C VAL A 112 3.67 -2.06 9.71
N ALA A 113 4.39 -1.86 10.80
CA ALA A 113 5.70 -2.46 11.04
C ALA A 113 6.61 -2.32 9.79
N GLY A 114 7.40 -3.33 9.44
CA GLY A 114 8.25 -3.36 8.25
C GLY A 114 7.58 -3.91 6.98
N THR A 115 6.23 -3.88 6.89
CA THR A 115 5.49 -4.49 5.76
C THR A 115 5.42 -3.63 4.51
N ALA A 116 6.02 -2.45 4.50
CA ALA A 116 5.89 -1.43 3.46
C ALA A 116 4.42 -1.04 3.18
N LEU A 117 3.56 -1.09 4.21
CA LEU A 117 2.18 -0.63 4.15
C LEU A 117 1.93 0.46 5.19
N THR A 118 1.02 1.37 4.87
CA THR A 118 0.34 2.24 5.83
C THR A 118 -1.09 1.74 6.05
N ILE A 119 -1.78 2.21 7.10
CA ILE A 119 -3.18 1.85 7.36
C ILE A 119 -4.08 2.29 6.21
N ALA A 120 -3.89 3.51 5.72
CA ALA A 120 -4.52 3.99 4.50
C ALA A 120 -3.52 4.84 3.72
N ASP A 121 -3.53 4.70 2.41
CA ASP A 121 -2.66 5.47 1.54
C ASP A 121 -3.30 6.82 1.18
N PRO A 122 -2.50 7.89 0.94
CA PRO A 122 -3.00 9.16 0.42
C PRO A 122 -3.36 9.09 -1.07
N TYR A 123 -3.49 7.90 -1.61
CA TYR A 123 -3.79 7.60 -3.02
C TYR A 123 -4.67 6.35 -3.15
N LEU A 124 -5.18 6.10 -4.36
CA LEU A 124 -6.02 4.94 -4.63
C LEU A 124 -5.25 3.74 -5.16
N THR A 125 -5.43 2.62 -4.45
CA THR A 125 -5.04 1.28 -4.88
C THR A 125 -6.20 0.31 -4.66
N PRO A 126 -6.17 -0.92 -5.20
CA PRO A 126 -7.15 -1.95 -4.87
C PRO A 126 -7.31 -2.23 -3.38
N ARG A 127 -6.26 -2.00 -2.58
CA ARG A 127 -6.28 -2.13 -1.12
C ARG A 127 -7.29 -1.18 -0.46
N ALA A 128 -7.50 0.02 -1.03
CA ALA A 128 -8.47 0.97 -0.51
C ALA A 128 -9.92 0.43 -0.49
N PHE A 129 -10.25 -0.52 -1.39
CA PHE A 129 -11.52 -1.27 -1.35
C PHE A 129 -11.47 -2.41 -0.34
N ALA A 130 -10.37 -3.16 -0.33
CA ALA A 130 -10.23 -4.36 0.50
C ALA A 130 -10.27 -4.05 2.00
N THR A 131 -9.69 -2.93 2.42
CA THR A 131 -9.57 -2.55 3.83
C THR A 131 -10.92 -2.36 4.52
N PRO A 132 -11.84 -1.48 4.06
CA PRO A 132 -13.15 -1.33 4.69
C PRO A 132 -14.00 -2.60 4.58
N LEU A 133 -13.93 -3.33 3.47
CA LEU A 133 -14.66 -4.58 3.29
C LEU A 133 -14.18 -5.67 4.24
N SER A 134 -12.88 -5.75 4.53
CA SER A 134 -12.35 -6.65 5.56
C SER A 134 -12.92 -6.33 6.94
N LEU A 135 -13.02 -5.07 7.33
CA LEU A 135 -13.63 -4.69 8.60
C LEU A 135 -15.14 -4.99 8.64
N LEU A 136 -15.87 -4.74 7.54
CA LEU A 136 -17.30 -5.10 7.44
C LEU A 136 -17.51 -6.61 7.49
N LEU A 137 -16.58 -7.40 6.94
CA LEU A 137 -16.57 -8.85 7.08
C LEU A 137 -16.48 -9.25 8.56
N LEU A 138 -15.58 -8.63 9.34
CA LEU A 138 -15.47 -8.92 10.77
C LEU A 138 -16.77 -8.55 11.52
N CYS A 139 -17.40 -7.41 11.18
CA CYS A 139 -18.71 -7.05 11.71
C CYS A 139 -19.76 -8.14 11.40
N ALA A 140 -19.81 -8.59 10.14
CA ALA A 140 -20.75 -9.62 9.70
C ALA A 140 -20.56 -10.95 10.45
N VAL A 141 -19.32 -11.33 10.76
CA VAL A 141 -19.00 -12.52 11.57
C VAL A 141 -19.51 -12.35 13.02
N LEU A 142 -19.22 -11.21 13.65
CA LEU A 142 -19.68 -10.92 15.02
C LEU A 142 -21.21 -10.85 15.13
N GLU A 143 -21.88 -10.32 14.11
CA GLU A 143 -23.34 -10.23 14.01
C GLU A 143 -24.00 -11.53 13.48
N ARG A 144 -23.21 -12.56 13.15
CA ARG A 144 -23.69 -13.83 12.58
C ARG A 144 -24.50 -13.67 11.28
N ARG A 145 -24.01 -12.81 10.37
CA ARG A 145 -24.63 -12.52 9.07
C ARG A 145 -23.84 -13.16 7.92
N PRO A 146 -23.99 -14.48 7.65
CA PRO A 146 -23.14 -15.19 6.69
C PRO A 146 -23.25 -14.66 5.25
N ARG A 147 -24.44 -14.18 4.82
CA ARG A 147 -24.63 -13.62 3.48
C ARG A 147 -23.82 -12.34 3.29
N MET A 148 -23.77 -11.46 4.29
CA MET A 148 -22.98 -10.24 4.25
C MET A 148 -21.48 -10.55 4.31
N ALA A 149 -21.08 -11.56 5.07
CA ALA A 149 -19.71 -12.03 5.12
C ALA A 149 -19.26 -12.56 3.74
N ALA A 150 -20.07 -13.41 3.09
CA ALA A 150 -19.79 -13.93 1.76
C ALA A 150 -19.69 -12.81 0.71
N LEU A 151 -20.60 -11.83 0.75
CA LEU A 151 -20.57 -10.67 -0.16
C LEU A 151 -19.30 -9.83 0.03
N ALA A 152 -18.93 -9.56 1.29
CA ALA A 152 -17.71 -8.79 1.59
C ALA A 152 -16.45 -9.50 1.08
N ILE A 153 -16.33 -10.83 1.27
CA ILE A 153 -15.21 -11.62 0.73
C ILE A 153 -15.21 -11.59 -0.80
N LEU A 154 -16.36 -11.80 -1.44
CA LEU A 154 -16.47 -11.82 -2.90
C LEU A 154 -16.02 -10.48 -3.52
N ILE A 155 -16.52 -9.36 -3.00
CA ILE A 155 -16.11 -8.04 -3.50
C ILE A 155 -14.62 -7.81 -3.23
N THR A 156 -14.12 -8.16 -2.04
CA THR A 156 -12.68 -8.03 -1.73
C THR A 156 -11.83 -8.86 -2.69
N LEU A 157 -12.26 -10.08 -3.04
CA LEU A 157 -11.57 -10.96 -3.99
C LEU A 157 -11.49 -10.34 -5.38
N CYS A 158 -12.57 -9.69 -5.84
CA CYS A 158 -12.61 -9.01 -7.14
C CYS A 158 -11.61 -7.84 -7.24
N PHE A 159 -11.39 -7.12 -6.15
CA PHE A 159 -10.47 -5.97 -6.13
C PHE A 159 -9.06 -6.33 -5.68
N HIS A 160 -8.91 -7.19 -4.67
CA HIS A 160 -7.59 -7.52 -4.12
C HIS A 160 -7.53 -8.96 -3.59
N PRO A 161 -7.22 -9.97 -4.46
CA PRO A 161 -7.24 -11.38 -4.08
C PRO A 161 -6.42 -11.72 -2.84
N LEU A 162 -5.20 -11.17 -2.72
CA LEU A 162 -4.33 -11.44 -1.58
C LEU A 162 -4.92 -10.93 -0.26
N MET A 163 -5.49 -9.71 -0.25
CA MET A 163 -6.15 -9.19 0.95
C MET A 163 -7.43 -9.98 1.28
N ALA A 164 -8.12 -10.53 0.29
CA ALA A 164 -9.28 -11.40 0.52
C ALA A 164 -8.88 -12.69 1.25
N ILE A 165 -7.72 -13.28 0.94
CA ILE A 165 -7.20 -14.46 1.65
C ILE A 165 -6.94 -14.12 3.13
N TYR A 166 -6.30 -12.98 3.44
CA TYR A 166 -6.06 -12.56 4.82
C TYR A 166 -7.35 -12.23 5.55
N ALA A 167 -8.27 -11.53 4.91
CA ALA A 167 -9.58 -11.22 5.49
C ALA A 167 -10.38 -12.49 5.80
N ALA A 168 -10.39 -13.47 4.88
CA ALA A 168 -11.04 -14.75 5.06
C ALA A 168 -10.41 -15.57 6.20
N ALA A 169 -9.08 -15.64 6.26
CA ALA A 169 -8.35 -16.32 7.34
C ALA A 169 -8.68 -15.68 8.71
N PHE A 170 -8.63 -14.35 8.78
CA PHE A 170 -8.96 -13.60 9.99
C PHE A 170 -10.41 -13.83 10.41
N ALA A 171 -11.35 -13.78 9.47
CA ALA A 171 -12.77 -14.03 9.71
C ALA A 171 -13.05 -15.47 10.18
N LEU A 172 -12.36 -16.45 9.63
CA LEU A 172 -12.49 -17.85 10.03
C LEU A 172 -11.99 -18.07 11.47
N VAL A 173 -10.83 -17.51 11.82
CA VAL A 173 -10.31 -17.54 13.21
C VAL A 173 -11.26 -16.82 14.15
N LEU A 174 -11.77 -15.63 13.77
CA LEU A 174 -12.75 -14.89 14.56
C LEU A 174 -14.01 -15.71 14.80
N TRP A 175 -14.52 -16.39 13.78
CA TRP A 175 -15.70 -17.23 13.91
C TRP A 175 -15.49 -18.39 14.91
N THR A 176 -14.33 -19.07 14.86
CA THR A 176 -14.02 -20.16 15.80
C THR A 176 -13.87 -19.68 17.24
N ILE A 177 -13.24 -18.54 17.46
CA ILE A 177 -13.09 -17.93 18.79
C ILE A 177 -14.46 -17.44 19.32
N HIS A 178 -15.22 -16.74 18.49
CA HIS A 178 -16.52 -16.19 18.86
C HIS A 178 -17.53 -17.29 19.21
N THR A 179 -17.44 -18.44 18.55
CA THR A 179 -18.26 -19.64 18.86
C THR A 179 -17.67 -20.53 19.95
N ARG A 180 -16.59 -20.08 20.63
CA ARG A 180 -15.86 -20.79 21.70
C ARG A 180 -15.30 -22.16 21.29
N ARG A 181 -14.95 -22.31 20.01
CA ARG A 181 -14.34 -23.53 19.47
C ARG A 181 -12.80 -23.42 19.49
N LEU A 182 -12.16 -23.42 20.67
CA LEU A 182 -10.71 -23.28 20.83
C LEU A 182 -9.92 -24.31 20.01
N HIS A 183 -10.35 -25.58 20.00
CA HIS A 183 -9.77 -26.60 19.12
C HIS A 183 -9.91 -26.24 17.63
N GLY A 184 -10.98 -25.53 17.24
CA GLY A 184 -11.17 -25.02 15.90
C GLY A 184 -10.12 -23.97 15.52
N THR A 185 -9.85 -23.03 16.43
CA THR A 185 -8.81 -22.01 16.23
C THR A 185 -7.44 -22.65 16.01
N LEU A 186 -7.04 -23.58 16.88
CA LEU A 186 -5.78 -24.30 16.74
C LEU A 186 -5.71 -25.05 15.42
N ARG A 187 -6.78 -25.73 15.00
CA ARG A 187 -6.85 -26.44 13.71
C ARG A 187 -6.65 -25.49 12.53
N VAL A 188 -7.27 -24.30 12.56
CA VAL A 188 -7.11 -23.31 11.48
C VAL A 188 -5.66 -22.81 11.41
N CYS A 189 -5.06 -22.47 12.56
CA CYS A 189 -3.67 -22.02 12.60
C CYS A 189 -2.70 -23.12 12.13
N LEU A 190 -2.90 -24.37 12.59
CA LEU A 190 -2.10 -25.53 12.16
C LEU A 190 -2.30 -25.81 10.66
N ALA A 191 -3.51 -25.68 10.14
CA ALA A 191 -3.78 -25.86 8.71
C ALA A 191 -3.06 -24.80 7.89
N ALA A 192 -2.99 -23.54 8.34
CA ALA A 192 -2.24 -22.49 7.67
C ALA A 192 -0.73 -22.80 7.63
N VAL A 193 -0.14 -23.25 8.75
CA VAL A 193 1.27 -23.66 8.81
C VAL A 193 1.51 -24.89 7.95
N LEU A 194 0.62 -25.90 8.00
CA LEU A 194 0.73 -27.10 7.16
C LEU A 194 0.64 -26.76 5.67
N THR A 195 -0.27 -25.84 5.28
CA THR A 195 -0.36 -25.37 3.90
C THR A 195 0.94 -24.70 3.47
N ALA A 196 1.53 -23.83 4.31
CA ALA A 196 2.82 -23.22 4.04
C ALA A 196 3.93 -24.29 3.90
N THR A 197 3.92 -25.31 4.75
CA THR A 197 4.86 -26.45 4.67
C THR A 197 4.72 -27.20 3.34
N ILE A 198 3.49 -27.52 2.93
CA ILE A 198 3.23 -28.21 1.66
C ILE A 198 3.70 -27.35 0.48
N ILE A 199 3.40 -26.06 0.48
CA ILE A 199 3.89 -25.14 -0.55
C ILE A 199 5.42 -25.15 -0.58
N ALA A 200 6.08 -24.98 0.57
CA ALA A 200 7.55 -24.98 0.63
C ALA A 200 8.14 -26.29 0.08
N LEU A 201 7.62 -27.44 0.48
CA LEU A 201 8.11 -28.75 0.02
C LEU A 201 7.87 -28.98 -1.49
N THR A 202 6.71 -28.59 -2.01
CA THR A 202 6.40 -28.77 -3.43
C THR A 202 7.24 -27.83 -4.31
N GLN A 203 7.60 -26.66 -3.82
CA GLN A 203 8.38 -25.65 -4.54
C GLN A 203 9.91 -25.90 -4.48
N GLN A 204 10.41 -26.78 -3.61
CA GLN A 204 11.83 -27.13 -3.56
C GLN A 204 12.41 -27.66 -4.88
N ARG A 205 11.55 -28.24 -5.74
CA ARG A 205 11.93 -28.80 -7.04
C ARG A 205 11.84 -27.79 -8.19
N VAL A 206 11.31 -26.58 -7.94
CA VAL A 206 11.18 -25.54 -8.96
C VAL A 206 12.38 -24.62 -8.86
N ALA A 207 13.27 -24.71 -9.84
CA ALA A 207 14.43 -23.82 -9.94
C ALA A 207 13.95 -22.41 -10.33
N GLU A 208 14.23 -21.44 -9.49
CA GLU A 208 14.03 -20.02 -9.80
C GLU A 208 15.25 -19.47 -10.56
N SER A 209 15.02 -18.59 -11.54
CA SER A 209 16.14 -17.99 -12.28
C SER A 209 16.95 -17.05 -11.38
N PRO A 210 18.29 -16.96 -11.54
CA PRO A 210 19.11 -16.04 -10.74
C PRO A 210 18.64 -14.58 -10.83
N VAL A 211 18.17 -14.17 -12.01
CA VAL A 211 17.62 -12.85 -12.24
C VAL A 211 16.36 -12.58 -11.42
N TYR A 212 15.49 -13.57 -11.31
CA TYR A 212 14.30 -13.47 -10.47
C TYR A 212 14.66 -13.45 -8.98
N VAL A 213 15.59 -14.31 -8.55
CA VAL A 213 16.10 -14.31 -7.17
C VAL A 213 16.68 -12.93 -6.83
N HIS A 214 17.45 -12.33 -7.73
CA HIS A 214 17.93 -10.97 -7.54
C HIS A 214 16.76 -9.98 -7.35
N ALA A 215 15.76 -10.00 -8.22
CA ALA A 215 14.60 -9.10 -8.13
C ALA A 215 13.84 -9.23 -6.80
N VAL A 216 13.59 -10.44 -6.32
CA VAL A 216 12.83 -10.66 -5.08
C VAL A 216 13.63 -10.28 -3.84
N LEU A 217 14.95 -10.47 -3.84
CA LEU A 217 15.83 -10.10 -2.73
C LEU A 217 16.00 -8.58 -2.56
N THR A 218 15.74 -7.78 -3.61
CA THR A 218 15.69 -6.32 -3.47
C THR A 218 14.49 -5.84 -2.62
N ARG A 219 13.53 -6.72 -2.31
CA ARG A 219 12.33 -6.42 -1.49
C ARG A 219 12.54 -6.85 -0.05
N THR A 220 13.40 -6.13 0.67
CA THR A 220 13.80 -6.43 2.07
C THR A 220 12.61 -6.55 3.01
N TYR A 221 11.52 -5.81 2.74
CA TYR A 221 10.29 -5.89 3.54
C TYR A 221 9.56 -7.25 3.47
N PHE A 222 9.96 -8.17 2.59
CA PHE A 222 9.47 -9.55 2.61
C PHE A 222 10.05 -10.37 3.76
N TYR A 223 11.28 -10.08 4.17
CA TYR A 223 12.10 -10.93 5.02
C TYR A 223 12.30 -10.33 6.40
N LEU A 224 11.83 -11.03 7.44
CA LEU A 224 12.03 -10.58 8.84
C LEU A 224 13.50 -10.42 9.23
N ALA A 225 14.41 -11.15 8.58
CA ALA A 225 15.84 -11.06 8.82
C ALA A 225 16.42 -9.70 8.43
N ASP A 226 15.79 -8.99 7.49
CA ASP A 226 16.24 -7.70 6.98
C ASP A 226 15.58 -6.51 7.71
N TRP A 227 14.63 -6.80 8.63
CA TRP A 227 13.89 -5.75 9.34
C TRP A 227 14.73 -5.12 10.44
N GLN A 228 14.53 -3.82 10.62
CA GLN A 228 15.14 -3.05 11.69
C GLN A 228 14.51 -3.41 13.04
N TRP A 229 15.25 -3.22 14.12
CA TRP A 229 14.77 -3.56 15.47
C TRP A 229 13.45 -2.88 15.85
N TYR A 230 13.23 -1.63 15.41
CA TYR A 230 11.98 -0.90 15.68
C TYR A 230 10.79 -1.46 14.89
N GLU A 231 11.02 -2.05 13.70
CA GLU A 231 10.00 -2.74 12.92
C GLU A 231 9.58 -4.04 13.62
N LEU A 232 10.53 -4.75 14.22
CA LEU A 232 10.24 -5.94 15.03
C LEU A 232 9.41 -5.58 16.29
N ILE A 233 9.68 -4.43 16.93
CA ILE A 233 8.81 -3.90 17.99
C ILE A 233 7.40 -3.65 17.45
N GLY A 234 7.26 -3.16 16.22
CA GLY A 234 5.98 -2.99 15.54
C GLY A 234 5.18 -4.29 15.37
N LEU A 235 5.80 -5.48 15.37
CA LEU A 235 5.09 -6.76 15.44
C LEU A 235 4.75 -7.14 16.89
N ALA A 236 5.72 -7.02 17.79
CA ALA A 236 5.57 -7.51 19.16
C ALA A 236 4.61 -6.66 19.99
N ALA A 237 4.73 -5.33 19.95
CA ALA A 237 3.95 -4.43 20.79
C ALA A 237 2.44 -4.54 20.56
N PRO A 238 1.89 -4.54 19.33
CA PRO A 238 0.48 -4.77 19.09
C PRO A 238 -0.01 -6.09 19.68
N LEU A 239 0.76 -7.17 19.54
CA LEU A 239 0.37 -8.48 20.08
C LEU A 239 0.36 -8.49 21.61
N LEU A 240 1.31 -7.85 22.28
CA LEU A 240 1.31 -7.72 23.74
C LEU A 240 0.09 -6.91 24.23
N ILE A 241 -0.26 -5.84 23.53
CA ILE A 241 -1.47 -5.04 23.83
C ILE A 241 -2.73 -5.90 23.63
N PHE A 242 -2.84 -6.64 22.54
CA PHE A 242 -3.97 -7.54 22.31
C PHE A 242 -4.04 -8.66 23.34
N PHE A 243 -2.91 -9.20 23.78
CA PHE A 243 -2.88 -10.17 24.89
C PHE A 243 -3.47 -9.58 26.16
N SER A 244 -3.10 -8.35 26.51
CA SER A 244 -3.63 -7.65 27.67
C SER A 244 -5.14 -7.40 27.54
N ILE A 245 -5.59 -6.94 26.35
CA ILE A 245 -7.02 -6.74 26.04
C ILE A 245 -7.77 -8.06 26.16
N TYR A 246 -7.25 -9.15 25.62
CA TYR A 246 -7.84 -10.47 25.71
C TYR A 246 -7.98 -10.93 27.16
N LYS A 247 -6.91 -10.86 27.95
CA LYS A 247 -6.88 -11.26 29.37
C LYS A 247 -7.95 -10.54 30.19
N VAL A 248 -8.05 -9.21 30.06
CA VAL A 248 -9.00 -8.38 30.82
C VAL A 248 -10.46 -8.62 30.41
N ASN A 249 -10.70 -8.88 29.11
CA ASN A 249 -12.08 -8.96 28.61
C ASN A 249 -12.65 -10.38 28.59
N ARG A 250 -11.81 -11.45 28.56
CA ARG A 250 -12.30 -12.84 28.52
C ARG A 250 -13.10 -13.27 29.75
N VAL A 251 -12.86 -12.64 30.91
CA VAL A 251 -13.53 -12.94 32.18
C VAL A 251 -14.84 -12.15 32.34
N ARG A 252 -15.09 -11.17 31.49
CA ARG A 252 -16.29 -10.33 31.54
C ARG A 252 -17.40 -10.92 30.70
N SER A 253 -18.64 -10.92 31.21
CA SER A 253 -19.83 -11.55 30.58
C SER A 253 -20.56 -10.63 29.58
N THR A 254 -20.24 -9.32 29.53
CA THR A 254 -20.94 -8.37 28.63
C THR A 254 -20.70 -8.67 27.16
N PRO A 255 -21.70 -8.47 26.28
CA PRO A 255 -21.51 -8.68 24.83
C PRO A 255 -20.32 -7.89 24.25
N CYS A 256 -20.18 -6.62 24.62
CA CYS A 256 -19.07 -5.78 24.17
C CYS A 256 -17.70 -6.33 24.62
N ALA A 257 -17.57 -6.81 25.86
CA ALA A 257 -16.33 -7.42 26.33
C ALA A 257 -16.01 -8.73 25.59
N ARG A 258 -17.03 -9.55 25.32
CA ARG A 258 -16.85 -10.78 24.52
C ARG A 258 -16.36 -10.48 23.11
N ASN A 259 -16.90 -9.46 22.46
CA ASN A 259 -16.46 -9.04 21.12
C ASN A 259 -15.02 -8.51 21.15
N ARG A 260 -14.65 -7.69 22.16
CA ARG A 260 -13.25 -7.24 22.33
C ARG A 260 -12.30 -8.41 22.56
N ALA A 261 -12.68 -9.37 23.40
CA ALA A 261 -11.89 -10.57 23.64
C ALA A 261 -11.76 -11.43 22.38
N ALA A 262 -12.83 -11.59 21.60
CA ALA A 262 -12.81 -12.36 20.36
C ALA A 262 -11.89 -11.70 19.31
N LEU A 263 -12.00 -10.40 19.09
CA LEU A 263 -11.13 -9.66 18.15
C LEU A 263 -9.67 -9.70 18.60
N ALA A 264 -9.41 -9.50 19.90
CA ALA A 264 -8.07 -9.53 20.44
C ALA A 264 -7.44 -10.94 20.35
N GLY A 265 -8.18 -11.98 20.67
CA GLY A 265 -7.74 -13.37 20.51
C GLY A 265 -7.47 -13.73 19.04
N THR A 266 -8.29 -13.21 18.12
CA THR A 266 -8.08 -13.41 16.68
C THR A 266 -6.79 -12.70 16.20
N ALA A 267 -6.59 -11.46 16.61
CA ALA A 267 -5.36 -10.71 16.27
C ALA A 267 -4.10 -11.45 16.76
N LEU A 268 -4.14 -12.00 17.99
CA LEU A 268 -3.06 -12.83 18.54
C LEU A 268 -2.82 -14.09 17.70
N ALA A 269 -3.88 -14.87 17.47
CA ALA A 269 -3.75 -16.14 16.73
C ALA A 269 -3.22 -15.91 15.31
N CYS A 270 -3.81 -14.96 14.58
CA CYS A 270 -3.40 -14.65 13.21
C CYS A 270 -2.00 -14.04 13.14
N GLY A 271 -1.69 -13.09 14.03
CA GLY A 271 -0.37 -12.45 14.07
C GLY A 271 0.75 -13.43 14.40
N MET A 272 0.56 -14.25 15.43
CA MET A 272 1.53 -15.29 15.80
C MET A 272 1.71 -16.33 14.68
N THR A 273 0.62 -16.78 14.03
CA THR A 273 0.70 -17.70 12.92
C THR A 273 1.48 -17.12 11.74
N ALA A 274 1.24 -15.84 11.41
CA ALA A 274 1.97 -15.16 10.34
C ALA A 274 3.46 -15.00 10.65
N ILE A 275 3.81 -14.67 11.89
CA ILE A 275 5.21 -14.60 12.34
C ILE A 275 5.88 -15.97 12.23
N VAL A 276 5.23 -17.04 12.70
CA VAL A 276 5.76 -18.40 12.61
C VAL A 276 5.99 -18.81 11.15
N ILE A 277 5.00 -18.56 10.27
CA ILE A 277 5.16 -18.84 8.83
C ILE A 277 6.34 -18.05 8.25
N SER A 278 6.46 -16.76 8.59
CA SER A 278 7.52 -15.91 8.06
C SER A 278 8.91 -16.35 8.57
N LEU A 279 9.05 -16.68 9.85
CA LEU A 279 10.31 -17.12 10.43
C LEU A 279 10.79 -18.45 9.86
N ILE A 280 9.88 -19.37 9.55
CA ILE A 280 10.24 -20.72 9.09
C ILE A 280 10.42 -20.78 7.57
N PHE A 281 9.52 -20.14 6.82
CA PHE A 281 9.40 -20.38 5.38
C PHE A 281 9.74 -19.17 4.50
N VAL A 282 9.86 -17.97 5.06
CA VAL A 282 10.16 -16.75 4.30
C VAL A 282 11.56 -16.27 4.66
N GLN A 283 12.55 -16.91 4.04
CA GLN A 283 13.97 -16.63 4.27
C GLN A 283 14.65 -16.22 2.96
N PRO A 284 15.61 -15.26 2.98
CA PRO A 284 16.37 -14.88 1.78
C PRO A 284 17.09 -16.07 1.12
N ALA A 285 17.55 -17.02 1.90
CA ALA A 285 18.24 -18.23 1.42
C ALA A 285 17.29 -19.38 1.00
N SER A 286 15.97 -19.14 0.91
CA SER A 286 15.01 -20.16 0.49
C SER A 286 15.19 -20.55 -0.97
N HIS A 287 14.99 -21.82 -1.29
CA HIS A 287 15.01 -22.32 -2.69
C HIS A 287 13.87 -21.75 -3.54
N SER A 288 12.76 -21.38 -2.92
CA SER A 288 11.63 -20.72 -3.58
C SER A 288 11.10 -19.54 -2.76
N HIS A 289 10.83 -18.46 -3.43
CA HIS A 289 10.31 -17.22 -2.85
C HIS A 289 8.78 -17.08 -3.01
N LEU A 290 8.05 -18.16 -3.35
CA LEU A 290 6.60 -18.11 -3.51
C LEU A 290 5.90 -17.66 -2.23
N LEU A 291 6.30 -18.13 -1.05
CA LEU A 291 5.73 -17.70 0.23
C LEU A 291 6.11 -16.26 0.58
N ALA A 292 7.31 -15.80 0.19
CA ALA A 292 7.69 -14.39 0.32
C ALA A 292 6.75 -13.48 -0.47
N ARG A 293 6.37 -13.86 -1.70
CA ARG A 293 5.40 -13.11 -2.52
C ARG A 293 4.00 -13.04 -1.91
N LEU A 294 3.61 -14.04 -1.13
CA LEU A 294 2.34 -14.00 -0.40
C LEU A 294 2.38 -13.05 0.81
N GLN A 295 3.56 -12.62 1.26
CA GLN A 295 3.76 -11.60 2.29
C GLN A 295 2.90 -11.83 3.54
N PRO A 296 3.06 -12.95 4.29
CA PRO A 296 2.15 -13.34 5.40
C PRO A 296 1.95 -12.26 6.44
N LEU A 297 3.00 -11.44 6.70
CA LEU A 297 2.96 -10.35 7.67
C LEU A 297 2.01 -9.21 7.30
N ARG A 298 1.50 -9.14 6.06
CA ARG A 298 0.47 -8.15 5.69
C ARG A 298 -0.85 -8.32 6.43
N ILE A 299 -1.07 -9.44 7.11
CA ILE A 299 -2.23 -9.61 8.01
C ILE A 299 -2.20 -8.59 9.16
N PHE A 300 -1.00 -8.07 9.52
CA PHE A 300 -0.83 -7.01 10.50
C PHE A 300 -1.54 -5.71 10.11
N HIS A 301 -1.83 -5.49 8.84
CA HIS A 301 -2.63 -4.36 8.40
C HIS A 301 -4.02 -4.32 9.11
N THR A 302 -4.73 -5.44 9.11
CA THR A 302 -6.01 -5.55 9.85
C THR A 302 -5.80 -5.45 11.37
N ILE A 303 -4.72 -6.03 11.88
CA ILE A 303 -4.36 -5.99 13.31
C ILE A 303 -4.14 -4.54 13.78
N TYR A 304 -3.42 -3.71 13.03
CA TYR A 304 -3.18 -2.31 13.37
C TYR A 304 -4.47 -1.47 13.36
N ILE A 305 -5.35 -1.67 12.39
CA ILE A 305 -6.64 -0.97 12.38
C ILE A 305 -7.46 -1.32 13.62
N LEU A 306 -7.56 -2.61 13.95
CA LEU A 306 -8.25 -3.07 15.16
C LEU A 306 -7.59 -2.55 16.43
N LEU A 307 -6.26 -2.42 16.45
CA LEU A 307 -5.51 -1.84 17.56
C LEU A 307 -5.99 -0.41 17.84
N PHE A 308 -6.04 0.46 16.84
CA PHE A 308 -6.46 1.85 17.03
C PHE A 308 -7.94 1.95 17.42
N ILE A 309 -8.81 1.14 16.84
CA ILE A 309 -10.23 1.09 17.23
C ILE A 309 -10.36 0.69 18.72
N LEU A 310 -9.69 -0.37 19.15
CA LEU A 310 -9.81 -0.84 20.54
C LEU A 310 -9.09 0.09 21.51
N LEU A 311 -7.90 0.59 21.19
CA LEU A 311 -7.18 1.54 22.04
C LEU A 311 -7.96 2.84 22.23
N GLY A 312 -8.51 3.43 21.18
CA GLY A 312 -9.29 4.66 21.26
C GLY A 312 -10.52 4.51 22.14
N GLY A 313 -11.27 3.42 21.96
CA GLY A 313 -12.44 3.14 22.79
C GLY A 313 -12.10 2.81 24.25
N MET A 314 -11.00 2.08 24.48
CA MET A 314 -10.52 1.76 25.84
C MET A 314 -9.97 3.01 26.55
N LEU A 315 -9.24 3.87 25.83
CA LEU A 315 -8.76 5.15 26.36
C LEU A 315 -9.92 6.01 26.87
N ALA A 316 -10.95 6.19 26.07
CA ALA A 316 -12.12 6.95 26.49
C ALA A 316 -12.86 6.29 27.64
N THR A 317 -12.97 4.96 27.65
CA THR A 317 -13.59 4.22 28.77
C THR A 317 -12.80 4.40 30.05
N TRP A 318 -11.47 4.29 29.99
CA TRP A 318 -10.57 4.49 31.13
C TRP A 318 -10.61 5.93 31.66
N LEU A 319 -10.48 6.93 30.79
CA LEU A 319 -10.56 8.35 31.18
C LEU A 319 -11.93 8.68 31.76
N THR A 320 -12.99 8.03 31.28
CA THR A 320 -14.34 8.22 31.83
C THR A 320 -14.47 7.67 33.27
N ALA A 321 -13.77 6.60 33.59
CA ALA A 321 -13.74 6.02 34.92
C ALA A 321 -12.81 6.76 35.87
N SER A 322 -11.68 7.32 35.38
CA SER A 322 -10.59 7.85 36.19
C SER A 322 -10.66 9.36 36.42
N LEU A 323 -11.30 10.12 35.50
CA LEU A 323 -11.29 11.58 35.55
C LEU A 323 -12.66 12.19 35.87
N PRO A 324 -12.70 13.36 36.56
CA PRO A 324 -13.92 14.14 36.71
C PRO A 324 -14.56 14.55 35.39
N GLN A 325 -15.88 14.66 35.35
CA GLN A 325 -16.64 14.91 34.12
C GLN A 325 -16.16 16.13 33.33
N ARG A 326 -15.73 17.18 34.02
CA ARG A 326 -15.30 18.47 33.41
C ARG A 326 -14.02 18.32 32.54
N ILE A 327 -13.10 17.43 32.91
CA ILE A 327 -11.80 17.29 32.22
C ILE A 327 -11.70 16.10 31.28
N ARG A 328 -12.68 15.18 31.27
CA ARG A 328 -12.69 13.97 30.40
C ARG A 328 -12.61 14.32 28.91
N LYS A 329 -13.54 15.18 28.46
CA LYS A 329 -13.59 15.58 27.03
C LYS A 329 -12.34 16.36 26.59
N PRO A 330 -11.86 17.36 27.36
CA PRO A 330 -10.58 18.02 27.06
C PRO A 330 -9.39 17.07 27.00
N ALA A 331 -9.28 16.12 27.94
CA ALA A 331 -8.17 15.15 27.93
C ALA A 331 -8.19 14.24 26.70
N ILE A 332 -9.38 13.76 26.29
CA ILE A 332 -9.54 12.99 25.06
C ILE A 332 -9.19 13.84 23.83
N ALA A 333 -9.70 15.07 23.77
CA ALA A 333 -9.41 15.98 22.68
C ALA A 333 -7.90 16.26 22.56
N LEU A 334 -7.22 16.50 23.66
CA LEU A 334 -5.77 16.72 23.67
C LEU A 334 -5.00 15.50 23.14
N ALA A 335 -5.35 14.29 23.58
CA ALA A 335 -4.71 13.06 23.11
C ALA A 335 -4.94 12.86 21.60
N LEU A 336 -6.16 13.12 21.12
CA LEU A 336 -6.49 13.02 19.70
C LEU A 336 -5.79 14.09 18.85
N CYS A 337 -5.69 15.33 19.35
CA CYS A 337 -4.97 16.40 18.68
C CYS A 337 -3.46 16.10 18.61
N ALA A 338 -2.87 15.54 19.66
CA ALA A 338 -1.48 15.13 19.66
C ALA A 338 -1.22 14.03 18.60
N ALA A 339 -2.09 13.01 18.53
CA ALA A 339 -2.00 11.98 17.51
C ALA A 339 -2.15 12.56 16.09
N ALA A 340 -3.14 13.42 15.88
CA ALA A 340 -3.38 14.09 14.60
C ALA A 340 -2.17 14.95 14.17
N GLY A 341 -1.60 15.74 15.09
CA GLY A 341 -0.43 16.58 14.81
C GLY A 341 0.79 15.77 14.45
N ALA A 342 1.06 14.67 15.17
CA ALA A 342 2.17 13.76 14.87
C ALA A 342 2.02 13.12 13.48
N MET A 343 0.81 12.62 13.13
CA MET A 343 0.56 12.00 11.83
C MET A 343 0.63 13.01 10.69
N PHE A 344 0.09 14.21 10.85
CA PHE A 344 0.21 15.27 9.85
C PHE A 344 1.68 15.63 9.58
N PHE A 345 2.49 15.72 10.62
CA PHE A 345 3.91 16.01 10.49
C PHE A 345 4.65 14.91 9.72
N VAL A 346 4.39 13.64 10.04
CA VAL A 346 4.97 12.49 9.34
C VAL A 346 4.59 12.51 7.86
N GLU A 347 3.30 12.71 7.56
CA GLU A 347 2.81 12.72 6.18
C GLU A 347 3.41 13.87 5.36
N ARG A 348 3.54 15.06 5.97
CA ARG A 348 4.20 16.20 5.31
C ARG A 348 5.68 15.97 5.02
N GLN A 349 6.36 15.15 5.82
CA GLN A 349 7.76 14.79 5.55
C GLN A 349 7.88 13.70 4.48
N THR A 350 6.86 12.88 4.28
CA THR A 350 6.84 11.84 3.25
C THR A 350 6.75 12.46 1.85
N PHE A 351 6.03 13.58 1.70
CA PHE A 351 5.81 14.26 0.41
C PHE A 351 6.23 15.74 0.47
N PRO A 352 7.53 16.05 0.68
CA PRO A 352 8.00 17.43 0.90
C PRO A 352 7.94 18.30 -0.36
N GLY A 353 8.14 17.73 -1.54
CA GLY A 353 8.16 18.44 -2.83
C GLY A 353 6.77 18.66 -3.44
N SER A 354 5.74 17.99 -2.93
CA SER A 354 4.37 18.06 -3.45
C SER A 354 3.44 18.89 -2.58
N ALA A 355 2.37 19.41 -3.19
CA ALA A 355 1.26 20.00 -2.42
C ALA A 355 0.60 18.88 -1.59
N HIS A 356 0.28 19.17 -0.32
CA HIS A 356 -0.35 18.19 0.57
C HIS A 356 -1.69 17.62 0.01
N LEU A 357 -2.38 18.42 -0.81
CA LEU A 357 -3.59 18.03 -1.54
C LEU A 357 -3.38 18.32 -3.03
N GLU A 358 -3.05 17.33 -3.82
CA GLU A 358 -2.88 17.40 -5.28
C GLU A 358 -4.24 17.23 -5.97
N VAL A 359 -5.05 18.28 -5.88
CA VAL A 359 -6.42 18.27 -6.42
C VAL A 359 -6.48 18.61 -7.90
N PRO A 360 -7.46 18.09 -8.67
CA PRO A 360 -7.50 18.22 -10.13
C PRO A 360 -7.54 19.64 -10.70
N TRP A 361 -7.94 20.63 -9.88
CA TRP A 361 -8.06 22.04 -10.29
C TRP A 361 -6.85 22.90 -9.94
N ARG A 362 -5.79 22.31 -9.35
CA ARG A 362 -4.55 23.01 -9.05
C ARG A 362 -3.42 22.50 -9.92
N ALA A 363 -2.56 23.39 -10.36
CA ALA A 363 -1.34 23.00 -11.05
C ALA A 363 -0.40 22.26 -10.08
N PRO A 364 0.32 21.24 -10.53
CA PRO A 364 1.26 20.49 -9.70
C PRO A 364 2.42 21.39 -9.26
N GLN A 365 2.84 21.23 -8.00
CA GLN A 365 3.98 21.94 -7.44
C GLN A 365 5.28 21.15 -7.63
N ASN A 366 5.21 19.83 -7.63
CA ASN A 366 6.37 18.95 -7.77
C ASN A 366 7.05 19.14 -9.15
N PRO A 367 8.37 19.47 -9.19
CA PRO A 367 9.09 19.70 -10.45
C PRO A 367 9.15 18.47 -11.37
N TRP A 368 9.21 17.26 -10.82
CA TRP A 368 9.18 16.02 -11.59
C TRP A 368 7.83 15.84 -12.27
N GLN A 369 6.74 16.06 -11.54
CA GLN A 369 5.39 15.96 -12.09
C GLN A 369 5.14 17.02 -13.19
N GLN A 370 5.68 18.24 -13.03
CA GLN A 370 5.63 19.27 -14.07
C GLN A 370 6.35 18.82 -15.36
N ALA A 371 7.56 18.23 -15.23
CA ALA A 371 8.31 17.72 -16.35
C ALA A 371 7.58 16.54 -17.04
N PHE A 372 6.96 15.65 -16.27
CA PHE A 372 6.22 14.51 -16.80
C PHE A 372 4.95 14.96 -17.54
N LEU A 373 4.25 15.97 -17.05
CA LEU A 373 3.13 16.59 -17.75
C LEU A 373 3.57 17.31 -19.04
N TRP A 374 4.73 17.98 -19.00
CA TRP A 374 5.29 18.55 -20.22
C TRP A 374 5.58 17.44 -21.27
N ALA A 375 6.19 16.33 -20.86
CA ALA A 375 6.44 15.20 -21.73
C ALA A 375 5.15 14.66 -22.35
N ARG A 376 4.07 14.53 -21.56
CA ARG A 376 2.75 14.13 -22.05
C ARG A 376 2.23 15.00 -23.18
N ASN A 377 2.39 16.32 -23.05
CA ASN A 377 1.79 17.28 -23.96
C ASN A 377 2.66 17.60 -25.19
N ASN A 378 3.97 17.34 -25.15
CA ASN A 378 4.92 17.83 -26.14
C ASN A 378 5.73 16.72 -26.84
N THR A 379 5.44 15.45 -26.57
CA THR A 379 6.16 14.33 -27.19
C THR A 379 5.20 13.35 -27.88
N PRO A 380 5.67 12.57 -28.87
CA PRO A 380 4.84 11.53 -29.51
C PRO A 380 4.31 10.51 -28.49
N GLN A 381 3.11 9.98 -28.75
CA GLN A 381 2.44 9.03 -27.84
C GLN A 381 3.21 7.70 -27.71
N ASP A 382 3.90 7.30 -28.77
CA ASP A 382 4.71 6.08 -28.85
C ASP A 382 6.16 6.28 -28.39
N ALA A 383 6.54 7.50 -28.00
CA ALA A 383 7.87 7.81 -27.50
C ALA A 383 8.28 6.88 -26.34
N LEU A 384 9.49 6.35 -26.41
CA LEU A 384 10.10 5.57 -25.35
C LEU A 384 11.11 6.45 -24.59
N PHE A 385 10.89 6.54 -23.30
CA PHE A 385 11.72 7.34 -22.39
C PHE A 385 12.69 6.48 -21.59
N ALA A 386 13.83 7.06 -21.26
CA ALA A 386 14.70 6.58 -20.20
C ALA A 386 14.78 7.62 -19.08
N LEU A 387 14.70 7.14 -17.85
CA LEU A 387 14.97 7.88 -16.62
C LEU A 387 16.06 7.13 -15.87
N ASP A 388 16.71 7.77 -14.91
CA ASP A 388 17.56 7.04 -13.97
C ASP A 388 16.74 5.92 -13.30
N ALA A 389 17.28 4.71 -13.23
CA ALA A 389 16.55 3.57 -12.68
C ALA A 389 16.06 3.82 -11.23
N ASN A 390 16.80 4.65 -10.49
CA ASN A 390 16.51 5.01 -9.11
C ASN A 390 15.78 6.36 -8.96
N TYR A 391 15.24 6.94 -10.03
CA TYR A 391 14.64 8.28 -9.97
C TYR A 391 13.54 8.39 -8.92
N ILE A 392 12.71 7.34 -8.72
CA ILE A 392 11.60 7.31 -7.75
C ILE A 392 12.09 7.47 -6.30
N THR A 393 13.34 7.14 -6.01
CA THR A 393 13.93 7.27 -4.67
C THR A 393 14.80 8.52 -4.54
N THR A 394 14.74 9.43 -5.52
CA THR A 394 15.48 10.70 -5.50
C THR A 394 14.76 11.71 -4.60
N ASP A 395 15.51 12.45 -3.79
CA ASP A 395 14.98 13.47 -2.91
C ASP A 395 14.17 14.53 -3.69
N GLY A 396 12.96 14.82 -3.20
CA GLY A 396 12.03 15.79 -3.79
C GLY A 396 11.21 15.28 -4.97
N GLU A 397 11.40 14.02 -5.39
CA GLU A 397 10.57 13.39 -6.42
C GLU A 397 9.19 12.99 -5.89
N ASP A 398 9.09 12.65 -4.60
CA ASP A 398 7.88 12.18 -3.91
C ASP A 398 7.26 10.90 -4.54
N ALA A 399 8.13 10.04 -5.06
CA ALA A 399 7.77 8.75 -5.66
C ALA A 399 6.74 8.82 -6.81
N GLN A 400 6.69 9.93 -7.56
CA GLN A 400 5.82 10.13 -8.72
C GLN A 400 6.18 9.18 -9.86
N ASN A 401 5.21 8.42 -10.37
CA ASN A 401 5.46 7.48 -11.45
C ASN A 401 5.38 8.16 -12.82
N PHE A 402 6.48 8.12 -13.58
CA PHE A 402 6.58 8.72 -14.91
C PHE A 402 5.44 8.27 -15.85
N ARG A 403 5.23 6.96 -15.99
CA ARG A 403 4.22 6.44 -16.93
C ARG A 403 2.81 6.91 -16.60
N ALA A 404 2.48 7.02 -15.31
CA ALA A 404 1.15 7.44 -14.86
C ALA A 404 0.85 8.90 -15.18
N VAL A 405 1.88 9.77 -15.10
CA VAL A 405 1.76 11.22 -15.34
C VAL A 405 1.99 11.55 -16.82
N ALA A 406 3.08 11.06 -17.40
CA ALA A 406 3.45 11.35 -18.78
C ALA A 406 2.62 10.61 -19.83
N GLU A 407 1.96 9.51 -19.45
CA GLU A 407 1.24 8.64 -20.39
C GLU A 407 2.12 8.19 -21.57
N ARG A 408 3.41 7.96 -21.29
CA ARG A 408 4.43 7.50 -22.25
C ARG A 408 5.07 6.22 -21.74
N SER A 409 5.63 5.44 -22.65
CA SER A 409 6.46 4.29 -22.29
C SER A 409 7.79 4.74 -21.69
N SER A 410 8.31 3.96 -20.73
CA SER A 410 9.68 4.13 -20.22
C SER A 410 10.38 2.80 -20.05
N LEU A 411 11.69 2.82 -19.97
CA LEU A 411 12.46 1.70 -19.44
C LEU A 411 11.99 1.41 -18.00
N SER A 412 12.30 0.21 -17.50
CA SER A 412 11.93 -0.19 -16.14
C SER A 412 12.71 0.59 -15.09
N ASP A 413 12.02 0.95 -14.02
CA ASP A 413 12.59 1.52 -12.81
C ASP A 413 12.95 0.43 -11.79
N TYR A 414 13.85 0.76 -10.86
CA TYR A 414 14.30 -0.14 -9.79
C TYR A 414 13.18 -0.42 -8.78
N SER A 415 12.40 0.59 -8.41
CA SER A 415 11.44 0.52 -7.32
C SER A 415 10.14 -0.22 -7.70
N LYS A 416 9.33 0.37 -8.58
CA LYS A 416 7.97 -0.12 -8.88
C LYS A 416 7.97 -1.31 -9.83
N ASP A 417 8.80 -1.26 -10.89
CA ASP A 417 8.96 -2.39 -11.80
C ASP A 417 9.72 -3.55 -11.16
N GLY A 418 10.68 -3.25 -10.28
CA GLY A 418 11.33 -4.27 -9.46
C GLY A 418 10.37 -4.93 -8.49
N GLY A 419 9.47 -4.15 -7.86
CA GLY A 419 8.36 -4.69 -7.07
C GLY A 419 7.44 -5.59 -7.89
N SER A 420 7.10 -5.18 -9.12
CA SER A 420 6.33 -6.00 -10.06
C SER A 420 7.06 -7.29 -10.42
N SER A 421 8.36 -7.22 -10.67
CA SER A 421 9.20 -8.37 -11.04
C SER A 421 9.38 -9.36 -9.89
N SER A 422 9.36 -8.90 -8.65
CA SER A 422 9.37 -9.77 -7.47
C SER A 422 8.08 -10.59 -7.32
N ILE A 423 6.96 -10.10 -7.86
CA ILE A 423 5.65 -10.79 -7.84
C ILE A 423 5.47 -11.65 -9.11
N PHE A 424 5.93 -11.17 -10.26
CA PHE A 424 5.77 -11.81 -11.57
C PHE A 424 7.14 -12.19 -12.14
N PRO A 425 7.63 -13.43 -11.92
CA PRO A 425 8.98 -13.86 -12.31
C PRO A 425 9.35 -13.63 -13.78
N GLN A 426 8.35 -13.69 -14.66
CA GLN A 426 8.54 -13.48 -16.11
C GLN A 426 8.98 -12.05 -16.48
N LEU A 427 8.84 -11.08 -15.55
CA LEU A 427 9.25 -9.69 -15.76
C LEU A 427 10.72 -9.46 -15.40
N ALA A 428 11.35 -10.35 -14.62
CA ALA A 428 12.64 -10.12 -14.00
C ALA A 428 13.75 -9.80 -15.01
N ALA A 429 13.82 -10.55 -16.10
CA ALA A 429 14.85 -10.31 -17.13
C ALA A 429 14.68 -8.95 -17.83
N THR A 430 13.45 -8.57 -18.15
CA THR A 430 13.15 -7.25 -18.76
C THR A 430 13.42 -6.12 -17.77
N TRP A 431 13.08 -6.32 -16.50
CA TRP A 431 13.36 -5.37 -15.45
C TRP A 431 14.87 -5.14 -15.28
N GLN A 432 15.65 -6.22 -15.12
CA GLN A 432 17.09 -6.12 -14.95
C GLN A 432 17.77 -5.42 -16.13
N ASN A 433 17.37 -5.74 -17.36
CA ASN A 433 17.92 -5.09 -18.55
C ASN A 433 17.62 -3.58 -18.57
N GLY A 434 16.39 -3.18 -18.28
CA GLY A 434 16.02 -1.76 -18.25
C GLY A 434 16.69 -1.00 -17.10
N GLU A 435 16.79 -1.62 -15.92
CA GLU A 435 17.47 -1.07 -14.75
C GLU A 435 18.96 -0.83 -15.05
N GLN A 436 19.68 -1.82 -15.59
CA GLN A 436 21.09 -1.68 -15.97
C GLN A 436 21.32 -0.59 -17.00
N ARG A 437 20.43 -0.43 -17.99
CA ARG A 437 20.51 0.65 -18.98
C ARG A 437 20.24 2.02 -18.37
N GLY A 438 19.33 2.09 -17.38
CA GLY A 438 18.88 3.31 -16.72
C GLY A 438 19.76 3.78 -15.57
N THR A 439 20.69 2.97 -15.08
CA THR A 439 21.50 3.30 -13.91
C THR A 439 22.46 4.46 -14.17
N ASP A 440 22.47 5.43 -13.25
CA ASP A 440 23.37 6.60 -13.23
C ASP A 440 23.31 7.50 -14.47
N LEU A 441 22.19 7.54 -15.19
CA LEU A 441 22.06 8.29 -16.45
C LEU A 441 22.43 9.77 -16.31
N SER A 442 22.18 10.40 -15.17
CA SER A 442 22.52 11.81 -14.95
C SER A 442 24.02 12.04 -14.75
N ARG A 443 24.82 10.98 -14.49
CA ARG A 443 26.25 11.06 -14.17
C ARG A 443 27.16 10.68 -15.30
N ILE A 444 26.71 9.82 -16.22
CA ILE A 444 27.51 9.32 -17.33
C ILE A 444 27.57 10.31 -18.51
N PRO A 445 28.59 10.28 -19.40
CA PRO A 445 28.69 11.14 -20.57
C PRO A 445 27.68 10.76 -21.66
N ASP A 446 27.39 11.71 -22.56
CA ASP A 446 26.41 11.53 -23.65
C ASP A 446 26.74 10.36 -24.58
N ALA A 447 27.99 10.09 -24.87
CA ALA A 447 28.40 8.95 -25.69
C ALA A 447 27.97 7.61 -25.05
N GLU A 448 28.09 7.49 -23.74
CA GLU A 448 27.69 6.29 -23.02
C GLU A 448 26.16 6.20 -22.91
N ARG A 449 25.43 7.33 -22.70
CA ARG A 449 23.97 7.38 -22.77
C ARG A 449 23.47 6.85 -24.11
N ILE A 450 24.02 7.32 -25.22
CA ILE A 450 23.66 6.86 -26.56
C ILE A 450 23.94 5.37 -26.72
N ALA A 451 25.13 4.90 -26.32
CA ALA A 451 25.49 3.49 -26.44
C ALA A 451 24.58 2.55 -25.66
N ARG A 452 24.13 2.97 -24.49
CA ARG A 452 23.21 2.17 -23.64
C ARG A 452 21.75 2.22 -24.12
N LEU A 453 21.28 3.38 -24.57
CA LEU A 453 19.85 3.66 -24.75
C LEU A 453 19.38 3.50 -26.20
N ALA A 454 20.18 3.88 -27.20
CA ALA A 454 19.77 3.82 -28.60
C ALA A 454 19.43 2.38 -29.06
N PRO A 455 20.19 1.31 -28.66
CA PRO A 455 19.84 -0.06 -29.03
C PRO A 455 18.51 -0.55 -28.42
N ALA A 456 18.00 0.13 -27.38
CA ALA A 456 16.70 -0.15 -26.78
C ALA A 456 15.55 0.62 -27.44
N GLY A 457 15.82 1.45 -28.45
CA GLY A 457 14.82 2.29 -29.13
C GLY A 457 14.37 3.50 -28.30
N VAL A 458 15.16 3.92 -27.31
CA VAL A 458 14.85 5.12 -26.50
C VAL A 458 15.00 6.36 -27.37
N THR A 459 13.99 7.23 -27.34
CA THR A 459 13.96 8.47 -28.12
C THR A 459 14.06 9.73 -27.26
N TRP A 460 13.77 9.60 -25.97
CA TRP A 460 13.79 10.70 -25.00
C TRP A 460 14.44 10.27 -23.69
N ILE A 461 15.08 11.21 -23.01
CA ILE A 461 15.72 10.98 -21.71
C ILE A 461 15.31 12.09 -20.73
N VAL A 462 15.07 11.72 -19.48
CA VAL A 462 14.91 12.65 -18.37
C VAL A 462 16.16 12.59 -17.50
N LEU A 463 16.84 13.70 -17.36
CA LEU A 463 18.07 13.84 -16.59
C LEU A 463 17.83 14.74 -15.38
N GLN A 464 18.48 14.46 -14.27
CA GLN A 464 18.43 15.30 -13.07
C GLN A 464 19.38 16.50 -13.23
N GLU A 465 18.86 17.72 -13.09
CA GLU A 465 19.62 18.97 -13.23
C GLU A 465 20.55 19.20 -12.02
N ASN A 466 19.98 19.09 -10.81
CA ASN A 466 20.69 19.32 -9.55
C ASN A 466 20.72 18.03 -8.73
N SER A 467 21.78 17.25 -8.85
CA SER A 467 22.08 16.20 -7.87
C SER A 467 23.14 16.72 -6.88
N GLN A 468 23.18 16.17 -5.68
CA GLN A 468 24.27 16.40 -4.72
C GLN A 468 25.68 16.11 -5.31
N LEU A 469 25.72 15.50 -6.50
CA LEU A 469 26.91 15.04 -7.23
C LEU A 469 27.19 15.87 -8.50
N GLY A 470 26.50 16.99 -8.72
CA GLY A 470 26.66 17.88 -9.87
C GLY A 470 25.48 17.87 -10.84
N SER A 471 25.37 18.91 -11.67
CA SER A 471 24.36 19.00 -12.72
C SER A 471 24.68 18.05 -13.87
N ALA A 472 23.65 17.46 -14.47
CA ALA A 472 23.82 16.65 -15.66
C ALA A 472 24.40 17.51 -16.80
N ARG A 473 25.64 17.19 -17.23
CA ARG A 473 26.24 17.82 -18.39
C ARG A 473 25.79 17.06 -19.64
N THR A 474 25.10 17.76 -20.54
CA THR A 474 24.67 17.18 -21.82
C THR A 474 24.69 18.20 -22.93
N ARG A 475 24.97 17.73 -24.17
CA ARG A 475 24.86 18.48 -25.43
C ARG A 475 23.58 18.12 -26.19
N PHE A 476 22.69 17.29 -25.58
CA PHE A 476 21.43 16.95 -26.20
C PHE A 476 20.52 18.17 -26.33
N ASP A 477 19.63 18.15 -27.32
CA ASP A 477 18.54 19.11 -27.40
C ASP A 477 17.54 18.84 -26.26
N CYS A 478 17.46 19.78 -25.31
CA CYS A 478 16.61 19.67 -24.13
C CYS A 478 15.53 20.78 -24.15
N PRO A 479 14.41 20.53 -24.83
CA PRO A 479 13.35 21.54 -24.99
C PRO A 479 12.59 21.86 -23.69
N TYR A 480 12.80 21.08 -22.62
CA TYR A 480 12.28 21.38 -21.30
C TYR A 480 13.37 21.32 -20.24
N ARG A 481 13.33 22.31 -19.36
CA ARG A 481 14.19 22.42 -18.17
C ARG A 481 13.43 23.10 -17.04
N ASN A 482 13.60 22.59 -15.83
CA ASN A 482 13.22 23.30 -14.60
C ASN A 482 14.38 23.20 -13.58
N SER A 483 14.14 23.58 -12.31
CA SER A 483 15.16 23.57 -11.26
C SER A 483 15.69 22.17 -10.90
N THR A 484 15.03 21.10 -11.33
CA THR A 484 15.31 19.75 -10.87
C THR A 484 15.64 18.79 -12.01
N VAL A 485 14.97 18.91 -13.15
CA VAL A 485 15.09 17.96 -14.27
C VAL A 485 15.14 18.62 -15.64
N LEU A 486 15.80 17.92 -16.56
CA LEU A 486 15.86 18.18 -17.99
C LEU A 486 15.12 17.09 -18.74
N VAL A 487 14.33 17.45 -19.76
CA VAL A 487 13.78 16.48 -20.71
C VAL A 487 14.42 16.73 -22.06
N CYS A 488 15.18 15.74 -22.54
CA CYS A 488 16.02 15.88 -23.72
C CYS A 488 15.69 14.83 -24.79
N ARG A 489 15.91 15.18 -26.07
CA ARG A 489 15.85 14.22 -27.18
C ARG A 489 17.14 13.43 -27.25
N LEU A 490 17.04 12.12 -27.41
CA LEU A 490 18.16 11.29 -27.73
C LEU A 490 18.41 11.43 -29.26
N PRO A 491 19.66 11.70 -29.73
CA PRO A 491 19.97 11.78 -31.16
C PRO A 491 19.57 10.49 -31.87
N ALA A 492 18.93 10.63 -33.05
CA ALA A 492 18.72 9.49 -33.95
C ALA A 492 20.09 8.98 -34.44
N GLN A 493 20.25 7.66 -34.49
CA GLN A 493 21.45 7.04 -35.09
C GLN A 493 21.42 7.16 -36.60
#